data_f007f313453a55bc67a48c77ed49f200
#
_entry.id   f007f313453a55bc67a48c77ed49f200
#
_cell.length_a   1.000
_cell.length_b   1.000
_cell.length_c   1.000
_cell.angle_alpha   90.00
_cell.angle_beta   90.00
_cell.angle_gamma   90.00
#
_symmetry.space_group_name_H-M   'P 1'
#
loop_
_entity.id
_entity.type
_entity.pdbx_description
1 polymer ?
#
loop_
_entity_poly.entity_id
_entity_poly.type
_entity_poly.pdbx_seq_one_letter_code
_entity_poly.pdbx_strand_id
1 'polypeptide(L)'
;MSAPANVEELVASCRNLIGGPITALRRIASGFGHIEPAHIDVVAEQFNISCAEVRGIVGFYSDLNTEPRGNRHIRICQAEACQSVGARRLTESVVTTLDISLGETTADGAASVDAVYCLGVCASGPAAMVDGTLIVHATPERLLT
;
A
#
# COMPACT_ATOMS: atom_id res chain seq x y z
N MET A 1 15.67 8.66 -4.96
CA MET A 1 16.42 7.63 -4.21
C MET A 1 16.72 6.51 -5.18
N SER A 2 18.00 6.12 -5.33
CA SER A 2 18.40 5.01 -6.21
C SER A 2 17.76 3.71 -5.71
N ALA A 3 17.16 2.93 -6.61
CA ALA A 3 16.65 1.61 -6.28
C ALA A 3 17.80 0.77 -5.69
N PRO A 4 17.58 -0.04 -4.65
CA PRO A 4 18.62 -0.89 -4.10
C PRO A 4 19.08 -1.87 -5.18
N ALA A 5 20.37 -1.96 -5.39
CA ALA A 5 20.96 -2.74 -6.48
C ALA A 5 20.77 -4.26 -6.31
N ASN A 6 20.43 -4.73 -5.10
CA ASN A 6 20.22 -6.15 -4.78
C ASN A 6 19.28 -6.33 -3.59
N VAL A 7 18.26 -7.17 -3.74
CA VAL A 7 17.30 -7.54 -2.67
C VAL A 7 18.02 -8.21 -1.49
N GLU A 8 18.98 -9.08 -1.75
CA GLU A 8 19.70 -9.82 -0.72
C GLU A 8 20.46 -8.87 0.23
N GLU A 9 21.15 -7.86 -0.32
CA GLU A 9 21.88 -6.85 0.48
C GLU A 9 20.92 -6.00 1.31
N LEU A 10 19.76 -5.61 0.72
CA LEU A 10 18.72 -4.87 1.41
C LEU A 10 18.20 -5.68 2.60
N VAL A 11 17.87 -6.95 2.39
CA VAL A 11 17.33 -7.85 3.43
C VAL A 11 18.39 -8.12 4.50
N ALA A 12 19.64 -8.38 4.11
CA ALA A 12 20.75 -8.59 5.03
C ALA A 12 20.99 -7.38 5.95
N SER A 13 20.81 -6.15 5.44
CA SER A 13 20.92 -4.93 6.25
C SER A 13 19.87 -4.82 7.38
N CYS A 14 18.80 -5.61 7.28
CA CYS A 14 17.73 -5.65 8.28
C CYS A 14 17.90 -6.77 9.32
N ARG A 15 18.89 -7.66 9.18
CA ARG A 15 19.04 -8.88 9.98
C ARG A 15 19.08 -8.64 11.48
N ASN A 16 19.74 -7.58 11.92
CA ASN A 16 19.92 -7.26 13.33
C ASN A 16 18.91 -6.23 13.87
N LEU A 17 17.91 -5.87 13.07
CA LEU A 17 16.88 -4.92 13.48
C LEU A 17 15.74 -5.62 14.24
N ILE A 18 15.20 -4.95 15.26
CA ILE A 18 13.94 -5.37 15.89
C ILE A 18 12.84 -5.30 14.82
N GLY A 19 12.11 -6.41 14.63
CA GLY A 19 11.12 -6.50 13.54
C GLY A 19 11.76 -6.56 12.14
N GLY A 20 12.95 -7.14 12.04
CA GLY A 20 13.73 -7.24 10.81
C GLY A 20 12.95 -7.72 9.59
N PRO A 21 12.16 -8.82 9.66
CA PRO A 21 11.37 -9.31 8.52
C PRO A 21 10.39 -8.28 7.98
N ILE A 22 9.62 -7.60 8.85
CA ILE A 22 8.67 -6.55 8.45
C ILE A 22 9.41 -5.36 7.84
N THR A 23 10.54 -4.96 8.44
CA THR A 23 11.35 -3.84 7.94
C THR A 23 11.92 -4.16 6.55
N ALA A 24 12.40 -5.38 6.34
CA ALA A 24 12.89 -5.85 5.05
C ALA A 24 11.78 -5.81 3.99
N LEU A 25 10.60 -6.38 4.29
CA LEU A 25 9.46 -6.40 3.39
C LEU A 25 8.98 -4.99 3.02
N ARG A 26 8.93 -4.06 3.97
CA ARG A 26 8.60 -2.65 3.70
C ARG A 26 9.61 -1.95 2.82
N ARG A 27 10.91 -2.22 3.02
CA ARG A 27 11.96 -1.69 2.16
C ARG A 27 11.90 -2.27 0.74
N ILE A 28 11.58 -3.56 0.61
CA ILE A 28 11.33 -4.20 -0.69
C ILE A 28 10.13 -3.53 -1.38
N ALA A 29 8.98 -3.43 -0.70
CA ALA A 29 7.79 -2.78 -1.25
C ALA A 29 8.05 -1.33 -1.68
N SER A 30 8.83 -0.56 -0.91
CA SER A 30 9.20 0.82 -1.25
C SER A 30 10.20 0.93 -2.39
N GLY A 31 11.12 -0.03 -2.54
CA GLY A 31 12.18 0.02 -3.54
C GLY A 31 11.78 -0.62 -4.88
N PHE A 32 10.99 -1.70 -4.83
CA PHE A 32 10.59 -2.48 -6.00
C PHE A 32 9.11 -2.31 -6.36
N GLY A 33 8.33 -1.59 -5.53
CA GLY A 33 6.91 -1.30 -5.76
C GLY A 33 5.96 -2.38 -5.25
N HIS A 34 6.38 -3.63 -5.20
CA HIS A 34 5.59 -4.78 -4.70
C HIS A 34 6.50 -5.92 -4.23
N ILE A 35 5.91 -6.93 -3.62
CA ILE A 35 6.63 -8.10 -3.10
C ILE A 35 6.37 -9.29 -4.02
N GLU A 36 7.40 -9.69 -4.76
CA GLU A 36 7.38 -10.88 -5.61
C GLU A 36 7.61 -12.17 -4.80
N PRO A 37 7.20 -13.34 -5.32
CA PRO A 37 7.47 -14.63 -4.68
C PRO A 37 8.95 -14.86 -4.34
N ALA A 38 9.87 -14.45 -5.22
CA ALA A 38 11.31 -14.55 -5.00
C ALA A 38 11.78 -13.72 -3.78
N HIS A 39 11.16 -12.59 -3.50
CA HIS A 39 11.46 -11.77 -2.33
C HIS A 39 11.09 -12.48 -1.03
N ILE A 40 10.00 -13.28 -1.04
CA ILE A 40 9.57 -14.09 0.11
C ILE A 40 10.64 -15.13 0.46
N ASP A 41 11.20 -15.80 -0.57
CA ASP A 41 12.23 -16.82 -0.37
C ASP A 41 13.51 -16.21 0.23
N VAL A 42 13.94 -15.05 -0.27
CA VAL A 42 15.13 -14.34 0.27
C VAL A 42 14.92 -13.92 1.73
N VAL A 43 13.73 -13.39 2.07
CA VAL A 43 13.41 -13.00 3.45
C VAL A 43 13.37 -14.22 4.36
N ALA A 44 12.74 -15.31 3.93
CA ALA A 44 12.64 -16.56 4.68
C ALA A 44 14.03 -17.12 5.02
N GLU A 45 14.92 -17.19 4.03
CA GLU A 45 16.29 -17.69 4.20
C GLU A 45 17.09 -16.79 5.14
N GLN A 46 17.09 -15.47 4.93
CA GLN A 46 17.90 -14.52 5.71
C GLN A 46 17.51 -14.46 7.18
N PHE A 47 16.24 -14.66 7.51
CA PHE A 47 15.74 -14.63 8.89
C PHE A 47 15.52 -16.01 9.50
N ASN A 48 15.83 -17.10 8.77
CA ASN A 48 15.62 -18.48 9.18
C ASN A 48 14.17 -18.73 9.69
N ILE A 49 13.20 -18.27 8.91
CA ILE A 49 11.78 -18.50 9.11
C ILE A 49 11.19 -19.17 7.85
N SER A 50 10.02 -19.77 7.97
CA SER A 50 9.40 -20.41 6.82
C SER A 50 8.80 -19.40 5.82
N CYS A 51 8.73 -19.76 4.54
CA CYS A 51 8.01 -18.96 3.53
C CYS A 51 6.54 -18.75 3.91
N ALA A 52 5.92 -19.69 4.66
CA ALA A 52 4.55 -19.56 5.15
C ALA A 52 4.43 -18.42 6.18
N GLU A 53 5.40 -18.28 7.09
CA GLU A 53 5.44 -17.17 8.05
C GLU A 53 5.62 -15.83 7.33
N VAL A 54 6.52 -15.77 6.34
CA VAL A 54 6.70 -14.53 5.54
C VAL A 54 5.42 -14.17 4.78
N ARG A 55 4.74 -15.14 4.14
CA ARG A 55 3.44 -14.94 3.50
C ARG A 55 2.36 -14.49 4.49
N GLY A 56 2.39 -15.03 5.71
CA GLY A 56 1.51 -14.58 6.79
C GLY A 56 1.72 -13.11 7.15
N ILE A 57 2.97 -12.65 7.20
CA ILE A 57 3.30 -11.23 7.42
C ILE A 57 2.77 -10.38 6.26
N VAL A 58 3.06 -10.77 5.02
CA VAL A 58 2.61 -10.04 3.82
C VAL A 58 1.08 -9.95 3.77
N GLY A 59 0.37 -11.04 4.05
CA GLY A 59 -1.09 -11.05 4.04
C GLY A 59 -1.73 -10.28 5.20
N PHE A 60 -1.02 -10.11 6.31
CA PHE A 60 -1.54 -9.36 7.47
C PHE A 60 -1.42 -7.84 7.30
N TYR A 61 -0.34 -7.36 6.69
CA TYR A 61 -0.09 -5.93 6.53
C TYR A 61 -0.58 -5.43 5.17
N SER A 62 -1.63 -4.63 5.14
CA SER A 62 -2.26 -4.11 3.91
C SER A 62 -1.37 -3.15 3.09
N ASP A 63 -0.25 -2.70 3.65
CA ASP A 63 0.76 -1.90 2.94
C ASP A 63 1.79 -2.75 2.19
N LEU A 64 1.77 -4.09 2.39
CA LEU A 64 2.63 -5.04 1.69
C LEU A 64 1.87 -5.69 0.52
N ASN A 65 2.08 -5.18 -0.68
CA ASN A 65 1.37 -5.66 -1.87
C ASN A 65 2.19 -6.71 -2.62
N THR A 66 1.51 -7.70 -3.18
CA THR A 66 2.11 -8.74 -4.01
C THR A 66 1.95 -8.48 -5.52
N GLU A 67 1.20 -7.43 -5.88
CA GLU A 67 0.98 -7.02 -7.27
C GLU A 67 1.47 -5.60 -7.49
N PRO A 68 1.95 -5.26 -8.69
CA PRO A 68 2.32 -3.91 -9.04
C PRO A 68 1.14 -2.95 -8.86
N ARG A 69 1.40 -1.81 -8.24
CA ARG A 69 0.44 -0.71 -8.16
C ARG A 69 0.67 0.29 -9.28
N GLY A 70 -0.36 1.07 -9.56
CA GLY A 70 -0.25 2.19 -10.48
C GLY A 70 0.74 3.25 -9.99
N ASN A 71 1.18 4.09 -10.91
CA ASN A 71 2.10 5.20 -10.63
C ASN A 71 1.56 6.15 -9.55
N ARG A 72 0.22 6.29 -9.49
CA ARG A 72 -0.50 7.04 -8.46
C ARG A 72 -1.28 6.07 -7.58
N HIS A 73 -0.99 6.04 -6.31
CA HIS A 73 -1.65 5.18 -5.35
C HIS A 73 -2.61 5.97 -4.46
N ILE A 74 -3.90 5.79 -4.68
CA ILE A 74 -4.99 6.46 -3.97
C ILE A 74 -5.56 5.48 -2.94
N ARG A 75 -5.56 5.83 -1.65
CA ARG A 75 -6.18 5.06 -0.58
C ARG A 75 -7.29 5.87 0.07
N ILE A 76 -8.54 5.41 -0.01
CA ILE A 76 -9.70 6.12 0.51
C ILE A 76 -10.20 5.47 1.80
N CYS A 77 -10.37 6.25 2.84
CA CYS A 77 -10.83 5.75 4.14
C CYS A 77 -12.28 5.26 4.06
N GLN A 78 -12.49 3.98 4.40
CA GLN A 78 -13.80 3.32 4.42
C GLN A 78 -14.35 3.13 5.84
N ALA A 79 -13.71 3.71 6.87
CA ALA A 79 -14.18 3.62 8.25
C ALA A 79 -15.44 4.45 8.48
N GLU A 80 -16.25 4.07 9.48
CA GLU A 80 -17.58 4.62 9.78
C GLU A 80 -17.64 6.17 9.79
N ALA A 81 -16.70 6.82 10.48
CA ALA A 81 -16.66 8.28 10.56
C ALA A 81 -16.51 8.95 9.19
N CYS A 82 -15.68 8.39 8.31
CA CYS A 82 -15.53 8.89 6.94
C CYS A 82 -16.74 8.57 6.08
N GLN A 83 -17.35 7.38 6.27
CA GLN A 83 -18.59 7.00 5.59
C GLN A 83 -19.74 7.97 5.92
N SER A 84 -19.88 8.37 7.19
CA SER A 84 -20.91 9.29 7.63
C SER A 84 -20.83 10.69 6.99
N VAL A 85 -19.65 11.09 6.55
CA VAL A 85 -19.38 12.39 5.90
C VAL A 85 -19.12 12.29 4.39
N GLY A 86 -19.49 11.15 3.78
CA GLY A 86 -19.57 11.01 2.32
C GLY A 86 -18.44 10.23 1.65
N ALA A 87 -17.61 9.46 2.39
CA ALA A 87 -16.53 8.67 1.80
C ALA A 87 -17.03 7.64 0.76
N ARG A 88 -18.25 7.10 0.93
CA ARG A 88 -18.84 6.19 -0.05
C ARG A 88 -19.01 6.87 -1.41
N ARG A 89 -19.63 8.05 -1.44
CA ARG A 89 -19.82 8.82 -2.68
C ARG A 89 -18.49 9.25 -3.30
N LEU A 90 -17.51 9.62 -2.46
CA LEU A 90 -16.17 9.92 -2.93
C LEU A 90 -15.56 8.71 -3.65
N THR A 91 -15.62 7.53 -3.02
CA THR A 91 -15.10 6.27 -3.60
C THR A 91 -15.80 5.95 -4.93
N GLU A 92 -17.14 5.95 -4.96
CA GLU A 92 -17.92 5.70 -6.17
C GLU A 92 -17.55 6.65 -7.31
N SER A 93 -17.37 7.94 -7.00
CA SER A 93 -16.97 8.94 -8.01
C SER A 93 -15.55 8.67 -8.55
N VAL A 94 -14.60 8.36 -7.70
CA VAL A 94 -13.20 8.10 -8.10
C VAL A 94 -13.09 6.84 -8.93
N VAL A 95 -13.66 5.72 -8.50
CA VAL A 95 -13.56 4.44 -9.23
C VAL A 95 -14.33 4.50 -10.56
N THR A 96 -15.48 5.20 -10.61
CA THR A 96 -16.22 5.41 -11.86
C THR A 96 -15.41 6.26 -12.85
N THR A 97 -14.73 7.30 -12.38
CA THR A 97 -13.91 8.17 -13.24
C THR A 97 -12.72 7.43 -13.82
N LEU A 98 -12.12 6.52 -13.04
CA LEU A 98 -10.97 5.73 -13.46
C LEU A 98 -11.34 4.42 -14.18
N ASP A 99 -12.63 4.09 -14.27
CA ASP A 99 -13.18 2.85 -14.85
C ASP A 99 -12.55 1.58 -14.25
N ILE A 100 -12.45 1.55 -12.91
CA ILE A 100 -11.94 0.41 -12.14
C ILE A 100 -12.82 0.14 -10.92
N SER A 101 -12.61 -1.00 -10.26
CA SER A 101 -13.19 -1.30 -8.94
C SER A 101 -12.23 -0.91 -7.81
N LEU A 102 -12.76 -0.83 -6.59
CA LEU A 102 -11.94 -0.63 -5.40
C LEU A 102 -11.01 -1.85 -5.20
N GLY A 103 -9.73 -1.61 -5.07
CA GLY A 103 -8.69 -2.64 -4.99
C GLY A 103 -7.97 -2.90 -6.32
N GLU A 104 -8.36 -2.24 -7.40
CA GLU A 104 -7.80 -2.45 -8.73
C GLU A 104 -6.85 -1.33 -9.17
N THR A 105 -6.09 -1.63 -10.22
CA THR A 105 -5.22 -0.70 -10.94
C THR A 105 -5.75 -0.47 -12.34
N THR A 106 -5.69 0.76 -12.84
CA THR A 106 -6.07 1.10 -14.23
C THR A 106 -5.25 0.29 -15.24
N ALA A 107 -5.85 -0.06 -16.38
CA ALA A 107 -5.22 -0.91 -17.40
C ALA A 107 -3.91 -0.33 -17.95
N ASP A 108 -3.75 0.98 -17.93
CA ASP A 108 -2.53 1.70 -18.32
C ASP A 108 -1.48 1.81 -17.18
N GLY A 109 -1.80 1.29 -15.99
CA GLY A 109 -0.94 1.40 -14.81
C GLY A 109 -0.81 2.82 -14.24
N ALA A 110 -1.69 3.74 -14.63
CA ALA A 110 -1.60 5.14 -14.19
C ALA A 110 -2.00 5.31 -12.72
N ALA A 111 -3.04 4.61 -12.26
CA ALA A 111 -3.54 4.76 -10.90
C ALA A 111 -4.04 3.44 -10.30
N SER A 112 -3.92 3.32 -8.97
CA SER A 112 -4.56 2.27 -8.15
C SER A 112 -5.42 2.91 -7.08
N VAL A 113 -6.58 2.31 -6.77
CA VAL A 113 -7.48 2.78 -5.72
C VAL A 113 -7.75 1.68 -4.71
N ASP A 114 -7.34 1.89 -3.47
CA ASP A 114 -7.50 0.94 -2.38
C ASP A 114 -8.35 1.48 -1.22
N ALA A 115 -8.92 0.54 -0.45
CA ALA A 115 -9.53 0.84 0.83
C ALA A 115 -8.47 0.99 1.93
N VAL A 116 -8.70 1.91 2.85
CA VAL A 116 -7.99 1.96 4.14
C VAL A 116 -9.00 2.20 5.26
N TYR A 117 -8.73 1.65 6.43
CA TYR A 117 -9.64 1.74 7.58
C TYR A 117 -9.01 2.58 8.69
N CYS A 118 -9.41 3.85 8.71
CA CYS A 118 -8.99 4.93 9.60
C CYS A 118 -7.55 5.44 9.36
N LEU A 119 -7.46 6.69 8.90
CA LEU A 119 -6.21 7.44 8.75
C LEU A 119 -5.90 8.34 9.96
N GLY A 120 -6.69 8.22 11.05
CA GLY A 120 -6.50 8.98 12.28
C GLY A 120 -7.02 10.41 12.27
N VAL A 121 -7.68 10.86 11.20
CA VAL A 121 -8.16 12.25 11.02
C VAL A 121 -9.69 12.32 10.89
N CYS A 122 -10.41 11.55 11.69
CA CYS A 122 -11.86 11.38 11.59
C CYS A 122 -12.65 12.69 11.65
N ALA A 123 -12.18 13.68 12.42
CA ALA A 123 -12.82 15.01 12.53
C ALA A 123 -12.74 15.82 11.22
N SER A 124 -11.86 15.46 10.30
CA SER A 124 -11.62 16.16 9.02
C SER A 124 -11.93 15.26 7.81
N GLY A 125 -12.89 14.34 7.97
CA GLY A 125 -13.34 13.46 6.90
C GLY A 125 -14.14 14.17 5.78
N PRO A 126 -14.35 13.51 4.65
CA PRO A 126 -13.75 12.24 4.28
C PRO A 126 -12.23 12.37 4.07
N ALA A 127 -11.49 11.30 4.39
CA ALA A 127 -10.05 11.32 4.33
C ALA A 127 -9.53 10.27 3.33
N ALA A 128 -8.44 10.62 2.66
CA ALA A 128 -7.73 9.76 1.74
C ALA A 128 -6.22 9.97 1.88
N MET A 129 -5.45 9.11 1.23
CA MET A 129 -3.99 9.25 1.11
C MET A 129 -3.62 9.04 -0.36
N VAL A 130 -2.82 9.93 -0.91
CA VAL A 130 -2.30 9.83 -2.29
C VAL A 130 -0.77 9.81 -2.21
N ASP A 131 -0.16 8.76 -2.69
CA ASP A 131 1.29 8.55 -2.69
C ASP A 131 1.96 8.82 -1.34
N GLY A 132 1.29 8.39 -0.24
CA GLY A 132 1.73 8.61 1.13
C GLY A 132 1.36 9.98 1.72
N THR A 133 0.81 10.90 0.93
CA THR A 133 0.36 12.22 1.40
C THR A 133 -1.09 12.16 1.89
N LEU A 134 -1.32 12.58 3.12
CA LEU A 134 -2.66 12.62 3.72
C LEU A 134 -3.50 13.78 3.14
N ILE A 135 -4.70 13.45 2.69
CA ILE A 135 -5.68 14.40 2.16
C ILE A 135 -6.91 14.40 3.07
N VAL A 136 -7.18 15.50 3.74
CA VAL A 136 -8.40 15.72 4.53
C VAL A 136 -9.43 16.50 3.71
N HIS A 137 -10.72 16.37 4.06
CA HIS A 137 -11.83 16.91 3.25
C HIS A 137 -11.65 16.56 1.77
N ALA A 138 -11.39 15.27 1.53
CA ALA A 138 -11.03 14.76 0.21
C ALA A 138 -12.19 14.93 -0.77
N THR A 139 -11.86 15.37 -1.98
CA THR A 139 -12.79 15.47 -3.13
C THR A 139 -12.19 14.71 -4.32
N PRO A 140 -13.01 14.27 -5.29
CA PRO A 140 -12.51 13.57 -6.46
C PRO A 140 -11.42 14.35 -7.21
N GLU A 141 -11.60 15.65 -7.36
CA GLU A 141 -10.64 16.53 -8.05
C GLU A 141 -9.27 16.52 -7.36
N ARG A 142 -9.24 16.55 -6.03
CA ARG A 142 -7.99 16.53 -5.25
C ARG A 142 -7.28 15.18 -5.27
N LEU A 143 -8.02 14.10 -5.52
CA LEU A 143 -7.47 12.75 -5.60
C LEU A 143 -6.99 12.39 -7.00
N LEU A 144 -7.59 12.99 -8.04
CA LEU A 144 -7.32 12.67 -9.45
C LEU A 144 -6.33 13.65 -10.11
N THR A 145 -6.03 14.77 -9.47
CA THR A 145 -5.04 15.75 -9.96
C THR A 145 -3.66 15.42 -9.42
#